data_6400ecbfbeae9c805075dcf6361f6900
#
_entry.id   6400ecbfbeae9c805075dcf6361f6900
#
_cell.length_a   1.000
_cell.length_b   1.000
_cell.length_c   1.000
_cell.angle_alpha   90.00
_cell.angle_beta   90.00
_cell.angle_gamma   90.00
#
_symmetry.space_group_name_H-M   'P 1'
#
loop_
_entity.id
_entity.type
_entity.pdbx_description
1 polymer ?
#
loop_
_entity_poly.entity_id
_entity_poly.type
_entity_poly.pdbx_seq_one_letter_code
_entity_poly.pdbx_strand_id
1 'polypeptide(L)'
;MPSPLSTQPPYNYDRALVWWLFGMSGLVAIMVVIGGVTRLTGSGLSMVEWRPLIGILPPLTETEWLRVFKLYQTSPEFLQVNIDMDLAGFKVIFFWEYVHRVWGRILGLAFGIPLLFFWLSGRIP
;
A
#
# COMPACT_ATOMS: atom_id res chain seq x y z
N MET A 1 54.15 3.68 -22.75
CA MET A 1 52.93 3.80 -23.57
C MET A 1 51.73 3.94 -22.67
N PRO A 2 51.02 5.03 -22.71
CA PRO A 2 49.77 5.12 -21.98
C PRO A 2 48.79 4.08 -22.56
N SER A 3 48.28 3.21 -21.74
CA SER A 3 47.20 2.30 -22.10
C SER A 3 46.04 3.12 -22.67
N PRO A 4 45.42 2.70 -23.78
CA PRO A 4 44.24 3.37 -24.25
C PRO A 4 43.22 3.32 -23.11
N LEU A 5 42.81 4.51 -22.66
CA LEU A 5 41.66 4.62 -21.78
C LEU A 5 40.54 3.82 -22.46
N SER A 6 40.17 2.71 -21.86
CA SER A 6 39.04 1.95 -22.34
C SER A 6 37.85 2.88 -22.30
N THR A 7 37.50 3.45 -23.43
CA THR A 7 36.25 4.18 -23.59
C THR A 7 35.15 3.15 -23.44
N GLN A 8 34.74 2.93 -22.22
CA GLN A 8 33.53 2.18 -22.02
C GLN A 8 32.39 2.91 -22.74
N PRO A 9 31.58 2.21 -23.51
CA PRO A 9 30.47 2.86 -24.17
C PRO A 9 29.62 3.55 -23.12
N PRO A 10 29.06 4.75 -23.43
CA PRO A 10 28.20 5.43 -22.47
C PRO A 10 27.09 4.48 -22.01
N TYR A 11 26.89 4.40 -20.70
CA TYR A 11 25.86 3.56 -20.10
C TYR A 11 24.53 3.88 -20.79
N ASN A 12 24.01 2.94 -21.55
CA ASN A 12 22.68 3.06 -22.13
C ASN A 12 21.66 2.75 -21.02
N TYR A 13 21.23 3.80 -20.34
CA TYR A 13 20.13 3.67 -19.39
C TYR A 13 18.85 3.32 -20.13
N ASP A 14 18.18 2.23 -19.71
CA ASP A 14 16.84 1.96 -20.18
C ASP A 14 15.90 3.00 -19.55
N ARG A 15 15.37 3.90 -20.39
CA ARG A 15 14.50 4.98 -19.94
C ARG A 15 13.24 4.45 -19.26
N ALA A 16 12.67 3.34 -19.74
CA ALA A 16 11.50 2.74 -19.14
C ALA A 16 11.79 2.29 -17.71
N LEU A 17 12.95 1.68 -17.46
CA LEU A 17 13.38 1.26 -16.14
C LEU A 17 13.55 2.46 -15.21
N VAL A 18 14.18 3.53 -15.68
CA VAL A 18 14.40 4.75 -14.90
C VAL A 18 13.06 5.39 -14.50
N TRP A 19 12.14 5.55 -15.44
CA TRP A 19 10.81 6.12 -15.16
C TRP A 19 10.01 5.25 -14.20
N TRP A 20 10.10 3.92 -14.36
CA TRP A 20 9.45 3.00 -13.43
C TRP A 20 9.96 3.18 -11.99
N LEU A 21 11.28 3.26 -11.81
CA LEU A 21 11.89 3.46 -10.49
C LEU A 21 11.50 4.80 -9.87
N PHE A 22 11.47 5.89 -10.66
CA PHE A 22 10.98 7.17 -10.17
C PHE A 22 9.49 7.11 -9.79
N GLY A 23 8.67 6.45 -10.61
CA GLY A 23 7.26 6.23 -10.31
C GLY A 23 7.06 5.44 -9.01
N MET A 24 7.85 4.37 -8.82
CA MET A 24 7.82 3.59 -7.57
C MET A 24 8.22 4.43 -6.36
N SER A 25 9.22 5.29 -6.51
CA SER A 25 9.63 6.20 -5.43
C SER A 25 8.49 7.14 -5.02
N GLY A 26 7.76 7.67 -6.00
CA GLY A 26 6.58 8.50 -5.75
C GLY A 26 5.47 7.72 -5.03
N LEU A 27 5.19 6.49 -5.48
CA LEU A 27 4.19 5.64 -4.85
C LEU A 27 4.56 5.28 -3.40
N VAL A 28 5.83 5.02 -3.14
CA VAL A 28 6.33 4.75 -1.78
C VAL A 28 6.20 6.00 -0.91
N ALA A 29 6.51 7.18 -1.45
CA ALA A 29 6.34 8.44 -0.71
C ALA A 29 4.88 8.66 -0.30
N ILE A 30 3.94 8.41 -1.20
CA ILE A 30 2.50 8.48 -0.90
C ILE A 30 2.13 7.44 0.16
N MET A 31 2.67 6.22 0.08
CA MET A 31 2.44 5.19 1.08
C MET A 31 2.92 5.60 2.47
N VAL A 32 4.05 6.29 2.56
CA VAL A 32 4.57 6.82 3.83
C VAL A 32 3.58 7.83 4.43
N VAL A 33 3.02 8.72 3.61
CA VAL A 33 2.01 9.69 4.05
C VAL A 33 0.75 8.98 4.54
N ILE A 34 0.23 8.03 3.75
CA ILE A 34 -0.97 7.25 4.12
C ILE A 34 -0.72 6.47 5.42
N GLY A 35 0.45 5.84 5.54
CA GLY A 35 0.83 5.10 6.74
C GLY A 35 0.92 6.00 7.97
N GLY A 36 1.45 7.21 7.81
CA GLY A 36 1.51 8.21 8.87
C GLY A 36 0.11 8.63 9.34
N VAL A 37 -0.79 8.91 8.41
CA VAL A 37 -2.19 9.26 8.75
C VAL A 37 -2.88 8.08 9.44
N THR A 38 -2.71 6.86 8.94
CA THR A 38 -3.27 5.65 9.54
C THR A 38 -2.80 5.48 10.98
N ARG A 39 -1.52 5.71 11.24
CA ARG A 39 -0.95 5.64 12.58
C ARG A 39 -1.50 6.74 13.50
N LEU A 40 -1.52 7.98 13.01
CA LEU A 40 -1.95 9.14 13.81
C LEU A 40 -3.45 9.10 14.14
N THR A 41 -4.26 8.49 13.27
CA THR A 41 -5.69 8.31 13.51
C THR A 41 -6.01 7.03 14.30
N GLY A 42 -5.02 6.20 14.60
CA GLY A 42 -5.24 4.93 15.28
C GLY A 42 -6.04 3.92 14.46
N SER A 43 -5.88 3.94 13.13
CA SER A 43 -6.72 3.17 12.20
C SER A 43 -6.23 1.76 11.93
N GLY A 44 -5.02 1.40 12.39
CA GLY A 44 -4.33 0.18 11.97
C GLY A 44 -4.96 -1.15 12.40
N LEU A 45 -5.92 -1.14 13.33
CA LEU A 45 -6.58 -2.35 13.83
C LEU A 45 -8.09 -2.32 13.60
N SER A 46 -8.58 -1.44 12.73
CA SER A 46 -10.02 -1.29 12.48
C SER A 46 -10.61 -2.40 11.59
N MET A 47 -9.78 -3.03 10.75
CA MET A 47 -10.19 -4.14 9.90
C MET A 47 -9.88 -5.46 10.59
N VAL A 48 -10.84 -5.97 11.36
CA VAL A 48 -10.69 -7.19 12.16
C VAL A 48 -10.68 -8.43 11.28
N GLU A 49 -11.45 -8.42 10.20
CA GLU A 49 -11.56 -9.52 9.27
C GLU A 49 -10.55 -9.35 8.13
N TRP A 50 -9.64 -10.33 7.99
CA TRP A 50 -8.63 -10.30 6.93
C TRP A 50 -9.06 -11.17 5.76
N ARG A 51 -9.36 -10.52 4.62
CA ARG A 51 -9.74 -11.19 3.37
C ARG A 51 -8.91 -10.61 2.23
N PRO A 52 -7.82 -11.27 1.81
CA PRO A 52 -6.88 -10.69 0.84
C PRO A 52 -7.48 -10.45 -0.55
N LEU A 53 -8.44 -11.27 -0.98
CA LEU A 53 -9.09 -11.10 -2.28
C LEU A 53 -10.44 -10.37 -2.18
N ILE A 54 -11.26 -10.71 -1.19
CA ILE A 54 -12.58 -10.11 -0.99
C ILE A 54 -12.46 -8.78 -0.25
N GLY A 55 -11.46 -8.61 0.60
CA GLY A 55 -11.19 -7.39 1.35
C GLY A 55 -10.73 -6.20 0.49
N ILE A 56 -10.67 -6.35 -0.84
CA ILE A 56 -10.44 -5.23 -1.76
C ILE A 56 -11.66 -4.32 -1.82
N LEU A 57 -12.86 -4.86 -1.62
CA LEU A 57 -14.10 -4.09 -1.65
C LEU A 57 -14.43 -3.57 -0.24
N PRO A 58 -14.72 -2.26 -0.09
CA PRO A 58 -15.19 -1.73 1.18
C PRO A 58 -16.63 -2.18 1.44
N PRO A 59 -17.13 -2.07 2.69
CA PRO A 59 -18.55 -2.23 2.94
C PRO A 59 -19.36 -1.22 2.12
N LEU A 60 -20.34 -1.69 1.36
CA LEU A 60 -21.14 -0.85 0.47
C LEU A 60 -22.54 -0.57 1.03
N THR A 61 -23.01 -1.35 2.00
CA THR A 61 -24.33 -1.20 2.60
C THR A 61 -24.21 -0.92 4.09
N GLU A 62 -25.23 -0.30 4.66
CA GLU A 62 -25.29 -0.05 6.08
C GLU A 62 -25.22 -1.37 6.89
N THR A 63 -25.87 -2.43 6.41
CA THR A 63 -25.82 -3.75 7.04
C THR A 63 -24.37 -4.27 7.12
N GLU A 64 -23.59 -4.13 6.04
CA GLU A 64 -22.18 -4.53 6.03
C GLU A 64 -21.35 -3.66 6.98
N TRP A 65 -21.58 -2.36 7.03
CA TRP A 65 -20.92 -1.47 7.98
C TRP A 65 -21.19 -1.87 9.43
N LEU A 66 -22.44 -2.18 9.74
CA LEU A 66 -22.82 -2.64 11.08
C LEU A 66 -22.16 -3.98 11.41
N ARG A 67 -22.06 -4.88 10.46
CA ARG A 67 -21.41 -6.19 10.66
C ARG A 67 -19.93 -6.03 10.99
N VAL A 68 -19.18 -5.25 10.21
CA VAL A 68 -17.75 -5.06 10.47
C VAL A 68 -17.50 -4.23 11.73
N PHE A 69 -18.37 -3.27 12.05
CA PHE A 69 -18.29 -2.53 13.30
C PHE A 69 -18.51 -3.42 14.51
N LYS A 70 -19.47 -4.34 14.43
CA LYS A 70 -19.68 -5.34 15.48
C LYS A 70 -18.45 -6.19 15.71
N LEU A 71 -17.77 -6.63 14.65
CA LEU A 71 -16.51 -7.37 14.76
C LEU A 71 -15.44 -6.52 15.44
N TYR A 72 -15.33 -5.24 15.07
CA TYR A 72 -14.38 -4.33 15.72
C TYR A 72 -14.68 -4.13 17.20
N GLN A 73 -15.95 -4.06 17.59
CA GLN A 73 -16.35 -3.91 19.00
C GLN A 73 -15.92 -5.07 19.89
N THR A 74 -15.58 -6.22 19.31
CA THR A 74 -15.00 -7.35 20.06
C THR A 74 -13.49 -7.26 20.18
N SER A 75 -12.85 -6.31 19.50
CA SER A 75 -11.38 -6.18 19.50
C SER A 75 -10.86 -5.54 20.78
N PRO A 76 -9.62 -5.88 21.20
CA PRO A 76 -9.00 -5.23 22.36
C PRO A 76 -8.85 -3.72 22.18
N GLU A 77 -8.61 -3.24 20.97
CA GLU A 77 -8.48 -1.80 20.69
C GLU A 77 -9.77 -1.05 21.04
N PHE A 78 -10.92 -1.56 20.60
CA PHE A 78 -12.20 -0.95 20.92
C PHE A 78 -12.44 -0.93 22.43
N LEU A 79 -12.24 -2.07 23.09
CA LEU A 79 -12.53 -2.22 24.51
C LEU A 79 -11.61 -1.39 25.40
N GLN A 80 -10.36 -1.16 24.98
CA GLN A 80 -9.34 -0.47 25.79
C GLN A 80 -9.16 0.99 25.41
N VAL A 81 -9.31 1.35 24.14
CA VAL A 81 -8.96 2.68 23.62
C VAL A 81 -10.18 3.43 23.10
N ASN A 82 -11.07 2.76 22.38
CA ASN A 82 -12.15 3.39 21.63
C ASN A 82 -13.55 2.93 22.07
N ILE A 83 -13.73 2.63 23.35
CA ILE A 83 -14.97 2.06 23.88
C ILE A 83 -16.21 2.91 23.58
N ASP A 84 -16.05 4.24 23.46
CA ASP A 84 -17.16 5.17 23.21
C ASP A 84 -17.30 5.51 21.71
N MET A 85 -16.56 4.82 20.83
CA MET A 85 -16.60 5.11 19.40
C MET A 85 -17.94 4.69 18.80
N ASP A 86 -18.54 5.61 18.02
CA ASP A 86 -19.73 5.33 17.24
C ASP A 86 -19.41 4.83 15.83
N LEU A 87 -20.44 4.50 15.06
CA LEU A 87 -20.29 4.02 13.69
C LEU A 87 -19.59 5.05 12.79
N ALA A 88 -19.89 6.33 12.96
CA ALA A 88 -19.26 7.40 12.16
C ALA A 88 -17.75 7.47 12.42
N GLY A 89 -17.32 7.39 13.67
CA GLY A 89 -15.91 7.32 14.02
C GLY A 89 -15.22 6.07 13.48
N PHE A 90 -15.90 4.93 13.56
CA PHE A 90 -15.39 3.68 12.98
C PHE A 90 -15.19 3.77 11.47
N LYS A 91 -16.13 4.38 10.74
CA LYS A 91 -16.00 4.55 9.29
C LYS A 91 -14.75 5.35 8.92
N VAL A 92 -14.37 6.35 9.71
CA VAL A 92 -13.16 7.16 9.46
C VAL A 92 -11.90 6.32 9.60
N ILE A 93 -11.76 5.58 10.70
CA ILE A 93 -10.56 4.75 10.91
C ILE A 93 -10.52 3.57 9.95
N PHE A 94 -11.65 2.99 9.62
CA PHE A 94 -11.74 1.93 8.61
C PHE A 94 -11.29 2.42 7.24
N PHE A 95 -11.72 3.63 6.85
CA PHE A 95 -11.35 4.24 5.58
C PHE A 95 -9.82 4.35 5.44
N TRP A 96 -9.12 4.87 6.45
CA TRP A 96 -7.66 5.05 6.37
C TRP A 96 -6.92 3.71 6.33
N GLU A 97 -7.36 2.73 7.10
CA GLU A 97 -6.76 1.40 7.02
C GLU A 97 -7.04 0.73 5.69
N TYR A 98 -8.25 0.88 5.16
CA TYR A 98 -8.63 0.36 3.85
C TYR A 98 -7.76 0.97 2.75
N VAL A 99 -7.61 2.30 2.73
CA VAL A 99 -6.75 3.00 1.77
C VAL A 99 -5.31 2.51 1.88
N HIS A 100 -4.80 2.35 3.09
CA HIS A 100 -3.46 1.85 3.33
C HIS A 100 -3.26 0.44 2.75
N ARG A 101 -4.20 -0.45 2.98
CA ARG A 101 -4.13 -1.83 2.46
C ARG A 101 -4.23 -1.89 0.93
N VAL A 102 -5.15 -1.12 0.36
CA VAL A 102 -5.31 -1.04 -1.11
C VAL A 102 -4.05 -0.46 -1.74
N TRP A 103 -3.50 0.60 -1.17
CA TRP A 103 -2.27 1.21 -1.67
C TRP A 103 -1.08 0.24 -1.60
N GLY A 104 -0.98 -0.54 -0.52
CA GLY A 104 0.03 -1.58 -0.39
C GLY A 104 -0.07 -2.64 -1.48
N ARG A 105 -1.30 -3.06 -1.83
CA ARG A 105 -1.53 -4.00 -2.93
C ARG A 105 -1.15 -3.39 -4.28
N ILE A 106 -1.48 -2.12 -4.52
CA ILE A 106 -1.09 -1.39 -5.74
C ILE A 106 0.44 -1.31 -5.83
N LEU A 107 1.13 -1.00 -4.74
CA LEU A 107 2.59 -1.00 -4.69
C LEU A 107 3.17 -2.36 -5.06
N GLY A 108 2.64 -3.43 -4.49
CA GLY A 108 3.09 -4.79 -4.79
C GLY A 108 2.95 -5.15 -6.26
N LEU A 109 1.82 -4.83 -6.86
CA LEU A 109 1.57 -5.09 -8.28
C LEU A 109 2.41 -4.19 -9.18
N ALA A 110 2.52 -2.90 -8.86
CA ALA A 110 3.31 -1.94 -9.63
C ALA A 110 4.82 -2.23 -9.58
N PHE A 111 5.28 -2.88 -8.52
CA PHE A 111 6.66 -3.35 -8.41
C PHE A 111 6.83 -4.72 -9.07
N GLY A 112 5.99 -5.70 -8.72
CA GLY A 112 6.16 -7.09 -9.12
C GLY A 112 5.94 -7.35 -10.60
N ILE A 113 4.86 -6.82 -11.19
CA ILE A 113 4.53 -7.05 -12.59
C ILE A 113 5.58 -6.43 -13.53
N PRO A 114 5.95 -5.15 -13.41
CA PRO A 114 7.00 -4.58 -14.25
C PRO A 114 8.37 -5.20 -13.99
N LEU A 115 8.70 -5.56 -12.75
CA LEU A 115 9.94 -6.24 -12.43
C LEU A 115 10.05 -7.56 -13.17
N LEU A 116 8.99 -8.36 -13.16
CA LEU A 116 8.95 -9.62 -13.87
C LEU A 116 9.08 -9.41 -15.38
N PHE A 117 8.38 -8.42 -15.93
CA PHE A 117 8.47 -8.05 -17.34
C PHE A 117 9.88 -7.66 -17.74
N PHE A 118 10.52 -6.76 -17.00
CA PHE A 118 11.88 -6.31 -17.29
C PHE A 118 12.90 -7.44 -17.14
N TRP A 119 12.70 -8.32 -16.17
CA TRP A 119 13.59 -9.45 -15.96
C TRP A 119 13.48 -10.46 -17.10
N LEU A 120 12.26 -10.85 -17.49
CA LEU A 120 12.04 -11.82 -18.57
C LEU A 120 12.45 -11.27 -19.93
N SER A 121 12.37 -9.95 -20.14
CA SER A 121 12.81 -9.29 -21.38
C SER A 121 14.31 -8.99 -21.41
N GLY A 122 15.05 -9.29 -20.34
CA GLY A 122 16.50 -9.09 -20.27
C GLY A 122 16.94 -7.63 -20.09
N ARG A 123 16.04 -6.73 -19.70
CA ARG A 123 16.35 -5.29 -19.52
C ARG A 123 17.05 -4.98 -18.20
N ILE A 124 16.96 -5.89 -17.23
CA ILE A 124 17.67 -5.74 -15.96
C ILE A 124 19.07 -6.29 -16.14
N PRO A 125 20.13 -5.48 -15.84
CA PRO A 125 21.51 -5.92 -15.93
C PRO A 125 21.86 -7.02 -14.92
#